data_d386457f54c9c82fba10a3028e3ca216
#
_entry.id   d386457f54c9c82fba10a3028e3ca216
#
_cell.length_a   1.000
_cell.length_b   1.000
_cell.length_c   1.000
_cell.angle_alpha   90.00
_cell.angle_beta   90.00
_cell.angle_gamma   90.00
#
_symmetry.space_group_name_H-M   'P 1'
#
loop_
_entity.id
_entity.type
_entity.pdbx_description
1 polymer ?
#
loop_
_entity_poly.entity_id
_entity_poly.type
_entity_poly.pdbx_seq_one_letter_code
_entity_poly.pdbx_strand_id
1 'polypeptide(L)'
;MKGFVRECTEFSLCGLACLLCPMQVGGYCPGCGGGAGNQSCAIARCSLEQGGTEFCSECAAYPCARYDEFDAADSFVPHSRRAADLARAREIGLDAWLAQLRQKRTILDELLADWNDDRRKSLYCAAAYLLELEALRRVMDALAAQSDLAAGPAKEKAQAAAALLQAEAERAGISLKLNKRKG
;
A
#
# COMPACT_ATOMS: atom_id res chain seq x y z
N MET A 1 -16.93 -1.66 -10.29
CA MET A 1 -17.65 -2.87 -10.76
C MET A 1 -19.10 -2.79 -10.26
N LYS A 2 -20.09 -3.05 -11.11
CA LYS A 2 -21.51 -2.91 -10.74
C LYS A 2 -21.88 -3.87 -9.60
N GLY A 3 -22.55 -3.35 -8.56
CA GLY A 3 -23.01 -4.12 -7.41
C GLY A 3 -21.95 -4.50 -6.37
N PHE A 4 -20.67 -4.19 -6.61
CA PHE A 4 -19.62 -4.43 -5.65
C PHE A 4 -19.38 -3.17 -4.80
N VAL A 5 -19.84 -3.22 -3.58
CA VAL A 5 -19.70 -2.16 -2.57
C VAL A 5 -19.17 -2.79 -1.29
N ARG A 6 -18.24 -2.12 -0.62
CA ARG A 6 -17.65 -2.53 0.65
C ARG A 6 -17.63 -1.38 1.64
N GLU A 7 -17.65 -1.69 2.93
CA GLU A 7 -17.52 -0.69 3.99
C GLU A 7 -16.08 -0.19 4.10
N CYS A 8 -15.11 -1.13 4.10
CA CYS A 8 -13.70 -0.82 4.18
C CYS A 8 -13.09 -0.63 2.78
N THR A 9 -12.83 0.62 2.39
CA THR A 9 -12.17 0.95 1.11
C THR A 9 -10.67 1.21 1.23
N GLU A 10 -10.15 1.38 2.46
CA GLU A 10 -8.74 1.64 2.77
C GLU A 10 -7.89 0.37 2.69
N PHE A 11 -8.52 -0.78 2.98
CA PHE A 11 -7.91 -2.10 2.93
C PHE A 11 -8.77 -3.02 2.06
N SER A 12 -8.18 -3.63 1.04
CA SER A 12 -8.94 -4.36 0.03
C SER A 12 -9.46 -5.70 0.53
N LEU A 13 -10.50 -6.21 -0.11
CA LEU A 13 -11.04 -7.55 0.02
C LEU A 13 -9.94 -8.63 0.01
N CYS A 14 -8.93 -8.48 -0.83
CA CYS A 14 -7.85 -9.45 -0.99
C CYS A 14 -6.59 -9.16 -0.18
N GLY A 15 -6.60 -8.14 0.68
CA GLY A 15 -5.48 -7.82 1.56
C GLY A 15 -4.48 -6.78 1.04
N LEU A 16 -4.79 -6.03 -0.03
CA LEU A 16 -3.95 -4.92 -0.44
C LEU A 16 -4.29 -3.65 0.36
N ALA A 17 -3.27 -2.93 0.84
CA ALA A 17 -3.45 -1.65 1.50
C ALA A 17 -3.77 -0.54 0.48
N CYS A 18 -5.03 -0.43 0.08
CA CYS A 18 -5.51 0.56 -0.89
C CYS A 18 -5.15 1.99 -0.49
N LEU A 19 -5.16 2.30 0.81
CA LEU A 19 -4.82 3.62 1.36
C LEU A 19 -3.41 4.08 0.97
N LEU A 20 -2.48 3.15 0.71
CA LEU A 20 -1.09 3.41 0.32
C LEU A 20 -0.85 3.24 -1.19
N CYS A 21 -1.91 2.95 -1.97
CA CYS A 21 -1.81 2.76 -3.41
C CYS A 21 -1.69 4.09 -4.14
N PRO A 22 -0.75 4.24 -5.11
CA PRO A 22 -0.58 5.48 -5.86
C PRO A 22 -1.82 5.92 -6.64
N MET A 23 -2.71 4.99 -6.99
CA MET A 23 -3.98 5.30 -7.65
C MET A 23 -4.98 5.93 -6.67
N GLN A 24 -5.04 5.43 -5.44
CA GLN A 24 -5.90 5.99 -4.38
C GLN A 24 -5.34 7.31 -3.86
N VAL A 25 -4.03 7.37 -3.62
CA VAL A 25 -3.31 8.59 -3.22
C VAL A 25 -3.48 9.71 -4.25
N GLY A 26 -3.57 9.36 -5.54
CA GLY A 26 -3.78 10.32 -6.65
C GLY A 26 -5.23 10.67 -6.93
N GLY A 27 -6.20 10.13 -6.18
CA GLY A 27 -7.63 10.38 -6.41
C GLY A 27 -8.22 9.67 -7.64
N TYR A 28 -7.47 8.76 -8.29
CA TYR A 28 -7.94 8.01 -9.47
C TYR A 28 -8.76 6.78 -9.12
N CYS A 29 -8.69 6.31 -7.88
CA CYS A 29 -9.39 5.13 -7.40
C CYS A 29 -9.95 5.39 -6.00
N PRO A 30 -11.24 5.12 -5.73
CA PRO A 30 -11.85 5.34 -4.42
C PRO A 30 -11.51 4.25 -3.40
N GLY A 31 -10.65 3.31 -3.72
CA GLY A 31 -10.40 2.10 -2.94
C GLY A 31 -11.29 0.93 -3.36
N CYS A 32 -10.98 -0.25 -2.84
CA CYS A 32 -11.66 -1.50 -3.19
C CYS A 32 -13.12 -1.50 -2.72
N GLY A 33 -14.07 -1.46 -3.67
CA GLY A 33 -15.50 -1.39 -3.37
C GLY A 33 -16.07 0.02 -3.15
N GLY A 34 -15.24 1.07 -3.28
CA GLY A 34 -15.64 2.47 -3.05
C GLY A 34 -16.42 3.11 -4.20
N GLY A 35 -16.81 2.38 -5.23
CA GLY A 35 -17.65 2.91 -6.32
C GLY A 35 -16.94 2.98 -7.68
N ALA A 36 -17.23 4.01 -8.47
CA ALA A 36 -16.70 4.19 -9.81
C ALA A 36 -15.17 4.32 -9.80
N GLY A 37 -14.50 3.77 -10.81
CA GLY A 37 -13.03 3.72 -10.90
C GLY A 37 -12.43 2.37 -10.53
N ASN A 38 -13.16 1.48 -9.85
CA ASN A 38 -12.72 0.12 -9.61
C ASN A 38 -12.76 -0.71 -10.88
N GLN A 39 -11.64 -1.31 -11.21
CA GLN A 39 -11.54 -2.21 -12.36
C GLN A 39 -12.22 -3.56 -12.08
N SER A 40 -12.60 -4.26 -13.14
CA SER A 40 -13.12 -5.62 -13.02
C SER A 40 -12.08 -6.53 -12.37
N CYS A 41 -12.47 -7.19 -11.28
CA CYS A 41 -11.60 -8.04 -10.47
C CYS A 41 -12.27 -9.41 -10.25
N ALA A 42 -11.55 -10.51 -10.54
CA ALA A 42 -12.07 -11.86 -10.33
C ALA A 42 -12.35 -12.17 -8.86
N ILE A 43 -11.55 -11.62 -7.94
CA ILE A 43 -11.76 -11.78 -6.49
C ILE A 43 -13.02 -11.05 -6.04
N ALA A 44 -13.25 -9.83 -6.52
CA ALA A 44 -14.46 -9.07 -6.22
C ALA A 44 -15.74 -9.75 -6.76
N ARG A 45 -15.67 -10.34 -7.96
CA ARG A 45 -16.80 -11.16 -8.47
C ARG A 45 -17.06 -12.37 -7.59
N CYS A 46 -15.99 -13.07 -7.19
CA CYS A 46 -16.11 -14.21 -6.28
C CYS A 46 -16.76 -13.81 -4.95
N SER A 47 -16.41 -12.65 -4.37
CA SER A 47 -17.06 -12.16 -3.16
C SER A 47 -18.58 -11.98 -3.34
N LEU A 48 -19.02 -11.39 -4.45
CA LEU A 48 -20.45 -11.26 -4.75
C LEU A 48 -21.17 -12.61 -4.89
N GLU A 49 -20.50 -13.59 -5.53
CA GLU A 49 -21.02 -14.96 -5.68
C GLU A 49 -21.11 -15.69 -4.32
N GLN A 50 -20.29 -15.33 -3.36
CA GLN A 50 -20.26 -15.88 -2.00
C GLN A 50 -21.11 -15.06 -1.00
N GLY A 51 -21.99 -14.17 -1.45
CA GLY A 51 -22.87 -13.40 -0.58
C GLY A 51 -22.30 -12.09 -0.06
N GLY A 52 -21.20 -11.57 -0.64
CA GLY A 52 -20.68 -10.26 -0.30
C GLY A 52 -19.69 -10.24 0.87
N THR A 53 -18.82 -11.24 0.97
CA THR A 53 -17.75 -11.31 1.99
C THR A 53 -16.91 -10.03 2.01
N GLU A 54 -16.72 -9.43 3.17
CA GLU A 54 -15.94 -8.18 3.31
C GLU A 54 -14.44 -8.42 3.12
N PHE A 55 -13.89 -9.52 3.66
CA PHE A 55 -12.51 -9.92 3.44
C PHE A 55 -12.40 -11.38 3.00
N CYS A 56 -11.50 -11.68 2.07
CA CYS A 56 -11.25 -13.07 1.64
C CYS A 56 -10.89 -14.00 2.81
N SER A 57 -10.25 -13.48 3.84
CA SER A 57 -9.90 -14.24 5.05
C SER A 57 -11.11 -14.73 5.86
N GLU A 58 -12.31 -14.24 5.57
CA GLU A 58 -13.57 -14.69 6.19
C GLU A 58 -14.21 -15.86 5.40
N CYS A 59 -13.76 -16.08 4.16
CA CYS A 59 -14.25 -17.16 3.31
C CYS A 59 -13.71 -18.52 3.78
N ALA A 60 -14.58 -19.54 3.85
CA ALA A 60 -14.18 -20.90 4.24
C ALA A 60 -13.16 -21.55 3.28
N ALA A 61 -13.11 -21.08 2.01
CA ALA A 61 -12.15 -21.55 1.01
C ALA A 61 -10.81 -20.79 1.02
N TYR A 62 -10.60 -19.83 1.93
CA TYR A 62 -9.36 -19.07 2.01
C TYR A 62 -8.24 -19.83 2.72
N PRO A 63 -6.98 -19.80 2.20
CA PRO A 63 -6.54 -19.29 0.92
C PRO A 63 -6.98 -20.20 -0.24
N CYS A 64 -7.33 -19.64 -1.39
CA CYS A 64 -7.81 -20.40 -2.53
C CYS A 64 -6.94 -20.15 -3.78
N ALA A 65 -7.09 -21.02 -4.82
CA ALA A 65 -6.30 -20.96 -6.05
C ALA A 65 -6.33 -19.61 -6.79
N ARG A 66 -7.31 -18.72 -6.50
CA ARG A 66 -7.34 -17.37 -7.06
C ARG A 66 -6.15 -16.50 -6.62
N TYR A 67 -5.48 -16.87 -5.52
CA TYR A 67 -4.30 -16.17 -5.04
C TYR A 67 -3.02 -16.56 -5.79
N ASP A 68 -2.92 -17.80 -6.29
CA ASP A 68 -1.71 -18.33 -6.90
C ASP A 68 -1.29 -17.54 -8.16
N GLU A 69 -2.26 -17.23 -9.03
CA GLU A 69 -2.01 -16.42 -10.22
C GLU A 69 -1.87 -14.92 -9.92
N PHE A 70 -2.52 -14.46 -8.88
CA PHE A 70 -2.58 -13.04 -8.54
C PHE A 70 -1.26 -12.54 -7.97
N ASP A 71 -0.51 -13.38 -7.26
CA ASP A 71 0.80 -13.03 -6.68
C ASP A 71 1.96 -13.16 -7.68
N ALA A 72 1.71 -13.68 -8.87
CA ALA A 72 2.73 -13.82 -9.90
C ALA A 72 3.29 -12.47 -10.40
N ALA A 73 2.53 -11.39 -10.29
CA ALA A 73 2.98 -10.04 -10.61
C ALA A 73 2.23 -8.98 -9.81
N ASP A 74 2.93 -7.89 -9.53
CA ASP A 74 2.36 -6.74 -8.84
C ASP A 74 1.48 -5.90 -9.77
N SER A 75 0.54 -5.17 -9.17
CA SER A 75 -0.26 -4.14 -9.83
C SER A 75 0.38 -2.75 -9.62
N PHE A 76 -0.36 -1.82 -9.02
CA PHE A 76 0.16 -0.51 -8.59
C PHE A 76 0.86 -0.58 -7.22
N VAL A 77 0.68 -1.67 -6.50
CA VAL A 77 1.27 -1.97 -5.20
C VAL A 77 1.82 -3.40 -5.19
N PRO A 78 2.81 -3.69 -4.32
CA PRO A 78 3.31 -5.04 -4.12
C PRO A 78 2.21 -5.99 -3.62
N HIS A 79 2.15 -7.21 -4.17
CA HIS A 79 1.18 -8.23 -3.76
C HIS A 79 1.70 -9.17 -2.68
N SER A 80 3.00 -9.23 -2.49
CA SER A 80 3.68 -10.20 -1.61
C SER A 80 3.24 -10.18 -0.14
N ARG A 81 2.71 -9.04 0.36
CA ARG A 81 2.31 -8.91 1.75
C ARG A 81 0.82 -9.18 2.03
N ARG A 82 -0.02 -9.26 1.02
CA ARG A 82 -1.49 -9.26 1.20
C ARG A 82 -2.02 -10.37 2.09
N ALA A 83 -1.46 -11.59 2.01
CA ALA A 83 -1.85 -12.69 2.89
C ALA A 83 -1.42 -12.42 4.34
N ALA A 84 -0.20 -11.92 4.56
CA ALA A 84 0.31 -11.53 5.86
C ALA A 84 -0.49 -10.35 6.45
N ASP A 85 -0.86 -9.38 5.62
CA ASP A 85 -1.65 -8.22 6.02
C ASP A 85 -3.09 -8.61 6.42
N LEU A 86 -3.72 -9.56 5.70
CA LEU A 86 -5.00 -10.14 6.11
C LEU A 86 -4.88 -10.90 7.45
N ALA A 87 -3.83 -11.70 7.62
CA ALA A 87 -3.59 -12.41 8.87
C ALA A 87 -3.37 -11.42 10.02
N ARG A 88 -2.59 -10.37 9.79
CA ARG A 88 -2.33 -9.33 10.79
C ARG A 88 -3.59 -8.57 11.16
N ALA A 89 -4.42 -8.19 10.19
CA ALA A 89 -5.70 -7.53 10.45
C ALA A 89 -6.64 -8.39 11.29
N ARG A 90 -6.62 -9.71 11.12
CA ARG A 90 -7.40 -10.65 11.97
C ARG A 90 -6.82 -10.77 13.37
N GLU A 91 -5.51 -10.79 13.51
CA GLU A 91 -4.81 -10.95 14.80
C GLU A 91 -5.04 -9.76 15.73
N ILE A 92 -4.82 -8.53 15.22
CA ILE A 92 -4.89 -7.31 16.05
C ILE A 92 -6.24 -6.59 15.99
N GLY A 93 -7.14 -7.03 15.11
CA GLY A 93 -8.40 -6.36 14.80
C GLY A 93 -8.27 -5.34 13.66
N LEU A 94 -9.35 -5.20 12.89
CA LEU A 94 -9.38 -4.33 11.71
C LEU A 94 -9.10 -2.86 12.06
N ASP A 95 -9.71 -2.34 13.13
CA ASP A 95 -9.54 -0.93 13.54
C ASP A 95 -8.09 -0.60 13.90
N ALA A 96 -7.41 -1.50 14.63
CA ALA A 96 -6.01 -1.33 14.98
C ALA A 96 -5.11 -1.42 13.73
N TRP A 97 -5.43 -2.32 12.81
CA TRP A 97 -4.74 -2.43 11.53
C TRP A 97 -4.91 -1.15 10.68
N LEU A 98 -6.14 -0.65 10.53
CA LEU A 98 -6.42 0.58 9.80
C LEU A 98 -5.75 1.79 10.45
N ALA A 99 -5.68 1.85 11.78
CA ALA A 99 -4.94 2.91 12.48
C ALA A 99 -3.45 2.91 12.11
N GLN A 100 -2.81 1.74 11.99
CA GLN A 100 -1.43 1.64 11.52
C GLN A 100 -1.29 2.10 10.06
N LEU A 101 -2.19 1.68 9.18
CA LEU A 101 -2.17 2.11 7.77
C LEU A 101 -2.35 3.63 7.63
N ARG A 102 -3.22 4.25 8.45
CA ARG A 102 -3.43 5.71 8.46
C ARG A 102 -2.18 6.45 8.94
N GLN A 103 -1.45 5.93 9.92
CA GLN A 103 -0.16 6.51 10.33
C GLN A 103 0.88 6.44 9.20
N LYS A 104 0.98 5.31 8.50
CA LYS A 104 1.83 5.19 7.32
C LYS A 104 1.40 6.15 6.21
N ARG A 105 0.10 6.37 6.04
CA ARG A 105 -0.44 7.33 5.07
C ARG A 105 -0.08 8.77 5.43
N THR A 106 -0.12 9.15 6.69
CA THR A 106 0.34 10.49 7.13
C THR A 106 1.80 10.72 6.75
N ILE A 107 2.67 9.76 7.02
CA ILE A 107 4.09 9.83 6.62
C ILE A 107 4.23 9.91 5.08
N LEU A 108 3.47 9.11 4.35
CA LEU A 108 3.48 9.15 2.89
C LEU A 108 3.04 10.51 2.35
N ASP A 109 2.01 11.11 2.91
CA ASP A 109 1.52 12.43 2.51
C ASP A 109 2.57 13.52 2.78
N GLU A 110 3.28 13.46 3.92
CA GLU A 110 4.39 14.35 4.24
C GLU A 110 5.57 14.18 3.27
N LEU A 111 5.96 12.93 2.96
CA LEU A 111 7.00 12.64 1.96
C LEU A 111 6.63 13.21 0.58
N LEU A 112 5.36 13.12 0.20
CA LEU A 112 4.88 13.63 -1.09
C LEU A 112 4.79 15.16 -1.13
N ALA A 113 4.46 15.81 -0.01
CA ALA A 113 4.33 17.25 0.08
C ALA A 113 5.70 17.95 0.16
N ASP A 114 6.58 17.46 1.03
CA ASP A 114 7.78 18.19 1.42
C ASP A 114 9.08 17.64 0.81
N TRP A 115 9.13 16.34 0.44
CA TRP A 115 10.32 15.62 0.04
C TRP A 115 10.23 15.01 -1.36
N ASN A 116 9.43 15.56 -2.27
CA ASN A 116 9.16 15.01 -3.59
C ASN A 116 9.56 15.98 -4.72
N ASP A 117 9.97 15.41 -5.85
CA ASP A 117 10.30 16.08 -7.12
C ASP A 117 9.30 15.69 -8.24
N ASP A 118 8.07 15.30 -7.87
CA ASP A 118 6.99 14.79 -8.74
C ASP A 118 7.28 13.45 -9.46
N ARG A 119 8.45 12.85 -9.22
CA ARG A 119 8.87 11.60 -9.89
C ARG A 119 8.91 10.39 -8.96
N ARG A 120 8.73 10.57 -7.65
CA ARG A 120 8.99 9.52 -6.65
C ARG A 120 7.75 8.92 -5.99
N LYS A 121 6.58 9.34 -6.42
CA LYS A 121 5.30 8.86 -5.84
C LYS A 121 5.22 7.34 -5.74
N SER A 122 5.55 6.62 -6.82
CA SER A 122 5.49 5.15 -6.80
C SER A 122 6.48 4.53 -5.84
N LEU A 123 7.69 5.09 -5.72
CA LEU A 123 8.70 4.64 -4.76
C LEU A 123 8.22 4.85 -3.32
N TYR A 124 7.68 6.04 -3.01
CA TYR A 124 7.22 6.36 -1.67
C TYR A 124 5.99 5.52 -1.27
N CYS A 125 5.06 5.29 -2.21
CA CYS A 125 3.94 4.38 -1.99
C CYS A 125 4.42 2.95 -1.72
N ALA A 126 5.39 2.43 -2.47
CA ALA A 126 5.96 1.11 -2.25
C ALA A 126 6.68 1.01 -0.91
N ALA A 127 7.45 2.04 -0.53
CA ALA A 127 8.13 2.09 0.76
C ALA A 127 7.12 2.16 1.93
N ALA A 128 6.12 3.03 1.87
CA ALA A 128 5.07 3.11 2.87
C ALA A 128 4.30 1.79 3.01
N TYR A 129 4.09 1.07 1.90
CA TYR A 129 3.42 -0.23 1.89
C TYR A 129 4.28 -1.31 2.54
N LEU A 130 5.55 -1.43 2.15
CA LEU A 130 6.42 -2.57 2.49
C LEU A 130 7.16 -2.42 3.81
N LEU A 131 7.57 -1.19 4.16
CA LEU A 131 8.34 -0.93 5.38
C LEU A 131 7.44 -0.92 6.62
N GLU A 132 7.98 -1.36 7.75
CA GLU A 132 7.31 -1.23 9.03
C GLU A 132 7.22 0.24 9.46
N LEU A 133 6.20 0.58 10.25
CA LEU A 133 5.94 1.96 10.69
C LEU A 133 7.15 2.59 11.37
N GLU A 134 7.86 1.83 12.19
CA GLU A 134 9.06 2.33 12.89
C GLU A 134 10.22 2.63 11.93
N ALA A 135 10.36 1.90 10.83
CA ALA A 135 11.33 2.22 9.79
C ALA A 135 11.01 3.54 9.09
N LEU A 136 9.73 3.76 8.79
CA LEU A 136 9.26 5.02 8.20
C LEU A 136 9.48 6.20 9.15
N ARG A 137 9.23 6.03 10.45
CA ARG A 137 9.50 7.06 11.47
C ARG A 137 10.98 7.41 11.53
N ARG A 138 11.89 6.41 11.54
CA ARG A 138 13.33 6.67 11.50
C ARG A 138 13.76 7.48 10.27
N VAL A 139 13.13 7.23 9.12
CA VAL A 139 13.36 8.02 7.90
C VAL A 139 12.95 9.47 8.13
N MET A 140 11.76 9.71 8.69
CA MET A 140 11.27 11.08 8.94
C MET A 140 12.13 11.81 9.97
N ASP A 141 12.55 11.15 11.04
CA ASP A 141 13.46 11.71 12.05
C ASP A 141 14.81 12.09 11.42
N ALA A 142 15.35 11.23 10.56
CA ALA A 142 16.61 11.49 9.86
C ALA A 142 16.50 12.64 8.85
N LEU A 143 15.33 12.82 8.20
CA LEU A 143 15.06 13.96 7.34
C LEU A 143 14.89 15.26 8.12
N ALA A 144 14.15 15.21 9.24
CA ALA A 144 13.95 16.37 10.11
C ALA A 144 15.26 16.89 10.72
N ALA A 145 16.24 16.00 10.95
CA ALA A 145 17.56 16.39 11.45
C ALA A 145 18.43 17.14 10.41
N GLN A 146 18.03 17.17 9.14
CA GLN A 146 18.75 17.82 8.04
C GLN A 146 18.12 19.18 7.68
N SER A 147 18.19 20.16 8.61
CA SER A 147 17.55 21.48 8.46
C SER A 147 17.98 22.22 7.19
N ASP A 148 19.25 22.16 6.82
CA ASP A 148 19.77 22.82 5.61
C ASP A 148 19.17 22.23 4.34
N LEU A 149 18.98 20.91 4.31
CA LEU A 149 18.38 20.19 3.22
C LEU A 149 16.87 20.52 3.09
N ALA A 150 16.18 20.68 4.22
CA ALA A 150 14.74 21.00 4.22
C ALA A 150 14.42 22.31 3.50
N ALA A 151 15.35 23.28 3.52
CA ALA A 151 15.27 24.54 2.77
C ALA A 151 15.83 24.46 1.34
N GLY A 152 16.39 23.31 0.96
CA GLY A 152 17.06 23.09 -0.31
C GLY A 152 16.13 22.81 -1.50
N PRO A 153 16.71 22.62 -2.69
CA PRO A 153 15.96 22.31 -3.90
C PRO A 153 15.17 20.99 -3.80
N ALA A 154 13.97 20.94 -4.38
CA ALA A 154 13.08 19.75 -4.35
C ALA A 154 13.78 18.47 -4.80
N LYS A 155 14.66 18.56 -5.81
CA LYS A 155 15.42 17.41 -6.32
C LYS A 155 16.36 16.81 -5.26
N GLU A 156 17.07 17.64 -4.51
CA GLU A 156 18.01 17.20 -3.47
C GLU A 156 17.24 16.59 -2.29
N LYS A 157 16.17 17.23 -1.87
CA LYS A 157 15.23 16.73 -0.87
C LYS A 157 14.71 15.33 -1.25
N ALA A 158 14.21 15.18 -2.47
CA ALA A 158 13.68 13.93 -2.98
C ALA A 158 14.75 12.83 -3.09
N GLN A 159 15.99 13.19 -3.45
CA GLN A 159 17.10 12.24 -3.49
C GLN A 159 17.44 11.71 -2.08
N ALA A 160 17.53 12.60 -1.09
CA ALA A 160 17.83 12.22 0.29
C ALA A 160 16.73 11.31 0.87
N ALA A 161 15.44 11.68 0.71
CA ALA A 161 14.33 10.85 1.16
C ALA A 161 14.34 9.47 0.49
N ALA A 162 14.56 9.42 -0.82
CA ALA A 162 14.66 8.15 -1.54
C ALA A 162 15.83 7.28 -1.07
N ALA A 163 16.99 7.88 -0.78
CA ALA A 163 18.16 7.17 -0.30
C ALA A 163 17.91 6.56 1.11
N LEU A 164 17.31 7.31 2.01
CA LEU A 164 16.96 6.82 3.35
C LEU A 164 15.93 5.68 3.31
N LEU A 165 14.87 5.82 2.48
CA LEU A 165 13.89 4.76 2.27
C LEU A 165 14.52 3.50 1.68
N GLN A 166 15.43 3.65 0.73
CA GLN A 166 16.16 2.52 0.14
C GLN A 166 17.06 1.84 1.17
N ALA A 167 17.77 2.60 2.00
CA ALA A 167 18.61 2.07 3.06
C ALA A 167 17.80 1.27 4.11
N GLU A 168 16.61 1.75 4.50
CA GLU A 168 15.73 0.98 5.40
C GLU A 168 15.22 -0.29 4.73
N ALA A 169 14.90 -0.25 3.43
CA ALA A 169 14.48 -1.42 2.67
C ALA A 169 15.61 -2.47 2.56
N GLU A 170 16.82 -2.04 2.28
CA GLU A 170 18.01 -2.91 2.25
C GLU A 170 18.29 -3.54 3.62
N ARG A 171 18.18 -2.78 4.70
CA ARG A 171 18.32 -3.29 6.08
C ARG A 171 17.28 -4.38 6.39
N ALA A 172 16.07 -4.24 5.85
CA ALA A 172 14.99 -5.20 6.02
C ALA A 172 15.02 -6.36 5.01
N GLY A 173 15.94 -6.36 4.05
CA GLY A 173 15.97 -7.34 2.96
C GLY A 173 14.80 -7.21 1.98
N ILE A 174 14.24 -6.01 1.84
CA ILE A 174 13.03 -5.73 1.04
C ILE A 174 13.40 -5.01 -0.26
N SER A 175 12.85 -5.46 -1.39
CA SER A 175 12.93 -4.72 -2.66
C SER A 175 11.74 -3.76 -2.80
N LEU A 176 12.00 -2.49 -3.02
CA LEU A 176 10.97 -1.49 -3.31
C LEU A 176 10.53 -1.48 -4.78
N LYS A 177 11.09 -2.35 -5.62
CA LYS A 177 10.71 -2.50 -7.01
C LYS A 177 9.51 -3.44 -7.13
N LEU A 178 8.53 -3.02 -7.94
CA LEU A 178 7.40 -3.88 -8.29
C LEU A 178 7.86 -5.04 -9.17
N ASN A 179 7.33 -6.23 -8.87
CA ASN A 179 7.51 -7.44 -9.67
C ASN A 179 6.59 -7.35 -10.89
N LYS A 180 7.13 -7.02 -12.06
CA LYS A 180 6.36 -6.90 -13.31
C LYS A 180 6.25 -8.26 -13.99
N ARG A 181 5.09 -8.55 -14.62
CA ARG A 181 4.97 -9.68 -15.53
C ARG A 181 6.06 -9.56 -16.59
N LYS A 182 6.83 -10.64 -16.75
CA LYS A 182 7.68 -10.77 -17.93
C LYS A 182 6.74 -10.95 -19.12
N GLY A 183 6.78 -10.02 -20.06
CA GLY A 183 6.06 -10.09 -21.33
C GLY A 183 6.50 -11.29 -22.19
#